data_6349eb4132f04b52ebb4caebe3e57615
#
_entry.id   6349eb4132f04b52ebb4caebe3e57615
#
_cell.length_a   1.000
_cell.length_b   1.000
_cell.length_c   1.000
_cell.angle_alpha   90.00
_cell.angle_beta   90.00
_cell.angle_gamma   90.00
#
_symmetry.space_group_name_H-M   'P 1'
#
loop_
_entity.id
_entity.type
_entity.pdbx_description
1 polymer ?
#
loop_
_entity_poly.entity_id
_entity_poly.type
_entity_poly.pdbx_seq_one_letter_code
_entity_poly.pdbx_strand_id
1 'polypeptide(L)'
;MRGTGHAARMLCRVIALAACGAAVAADPPASRVPKPEVAISAPGQCVEETQFMLRNHMDLLKHHRDLTVHEGVRTTRHSLANCVACHASPETRRVTGSRDAFCESCHRYVAVKLDCFGCHSDRAPAGIAAVATPVSGAPR
;
A
#
# COMPACT_ATOMS: atom_id res chain seq x y z
N MET A 1 -56.45 31.17 -36.85
CA MET A 1 -55.48 31.48 -35.80
C MET A 1 -55.24 30.25 -34.87
N ARG A 2 -54.51 29.25 -35.31
CA ARG A 2 -54.25 27.99 -34.53
C ARG A 2 -52.80 27.44 -34.78
N GLY A 3 -51.79 28.31 -34.68
CA GLY A 3 -50.42 27.87 -34.99
C GLY A 3 -49.35 28.10 -33.91
N THR A 4 -49.63 28.89 -32.86
CA THR A 4 -48.63 29.32 -31.90
C THR A 4 -48.38 28.36 -30.72
N GLY A 5 -49.32 27.45 -30.47
CA GLY A 5 -49.23 26.52 -29.32
C GLY A 5 -48.27 25.33 -29.49
N HIS A 6 -48.02 24.91 -30.73
CA HIS A 6 -47.15 23.76 -30.99
C HIS A 6 -45.67 24.11 -30.93
N ALA A 7 -45.27 25.27 -31.44
CA ALA A 7 -43.89 25.76 -31.39
C ALA A 7 -43.42 26.03 -29.96
N ALA A 8 -44.28 26.64 -29.12
CA ALA A 8 -43.96 26.88 -27.72
C ALA A 8 -43.82 25.57 -26.91
N ARG A 9 -44.67 24.58 -27.19
CA ARG A 9 -44.59 23.28 -26.53
C ARG A 9 -43.35 22.45 -26.96
N MET A 10 -42.91 22.54 -28.21
CA MET A 10 -41.68 21.92 -28.68
C MET A 10 -40.46 22.60 -28.05
N LEU A 11 -40.43 23.94 -27.98
CA LEU A 11 -39.31 24.67 -27.38
C LEU A 11 -39.15 24.33 -25.89
N CYS A 12 -40.22 24.25 -25.12
CA CYS A 12 -40.17 23.83 -23.71
C CYS A 12 -39.68 22.38 -23.53
N ARG A 13 -40.01 21.47 -24.44
CA ARG A 13 -39.54 20.07 -24.36
C ARG A 13 -38.05 19.95 -24.68
N VAL A 14 -37.51 20.71 -25.61
CA VAL A 14 -36.08 20.74 -25.95
C VAL A 14 -35.27 21.34 -24.80
N ILE A 15 -35.77 22.41 -24.17
CA ILE A 15 -35.09 23.01 -22.99
C ILE A 15 -35.11 22.07 -21.78
N ALA A 16 -36.20 21.33 -21.54
CA ALA A 16 -36.31 20.37 -20.45
C ALA A 16 -35.39 19.16 -20.64
N LEU A 17 -35.17 18.72 -21.89
CA LEU A 17 -34.25 17.62 -22.19
C LEU A 17 -32.78 18.06 -22.11
N ALA A 18 -32.45 19.32 -22.40
CA ALA A 18 -31.10 19.85 -22.27
C ALA A 18 -30.69 20.09 -20.81
N ALA A 19 -31.64 20.31 -19.91
CA ALA A 19 -31.38 20.50 -18.47
C ALA A 19 -31.07 19.19 -17.71
N CYS A 20 -31.42 18.02 -18.27
CA CYS A 20 -31.18 16.70 -17.62
C CYS A 20 -29.77 16.12 -17.85
N GLY A 21 -28.91 16.77 -18.63
CA GLY A 21 -27.63 16.23 -19.10
C GLY A 21 -26.40 16.56 -18.25
N ALA A 22 -26.52 17.36 -17.20
CA ALA A 22 -25.40 17.73 -16.35
C ALA A 22 -25.49 17.03 -14.97
N ALA A 23 -25.58 15.72 -14.95
CA ALA A 23 -25.21 14.96 -13.77
C ALA A 23 -23.67 15.06 -13.65
N VAL A 24 -23.19 16.07 -12.94
CA VAL A 24 -21.80 16.14 -12.50
C VAL A 24 -21.58 14.87 -11.67
N ALA A 25 -20.72 13.96 -12.14
CA ALA A 25 -20.27 12.85 -11.35
C ALA A 25 -19.59 13.44 -10.12
N ALA A 26 -20.31 13.48 -8.99
CA ALA A 26 -19.70 13.83 -7.72
C ALA A 26 -18.62 12.77 -7.43
N ASP A 27 -17.40 13.20 -7.15
CA ASP A 27 -16.38 12.30 -6.67
C ASP A 27 -16.92 11.50 -5.47
N PRO A 28 -16.65 10.20 -5.41
CA PRO A 28 -17.10 9.39 -4.28
C PRO A 28 -16.61 10.06 -2.99
N PRO A 29 -17.46 10.15 -1.94
CA PRO A 29 -17.08 10.80 -0.71
C PRO A 29 -15.76 10.21 -0.20
N ALA A 30 -14.81 11.06 0.10
CA ALA A 30 -13.53 10.66 0.66
C ALA A 30 -13.80 9.73 1.86
N SER A 31 -13.14 8.58 1.86
CA SER A 31 -13.30 7.59 2.94
C SER A 31 -13.12 8.30 4.30
N ARG A 32 -14.05 8.09 5.22
CA ARG A 32 -13.94 8.63 6.60
C ARG A 32 -12.75 8.08 7.35
N VAL A 33 -12.21 6.97 6.86
CA VAL A 33 -11.01 6.32 7.42
C VAL A 33 -9.84 6.68 6.52
N PRO A 34 -8.89 7.51 6.97
CA PRO A 34 -7.73 7.87 6.17
C PRO A 34 -6.90 6.62 5.88
N LYS A 35 -6.52 6.43 4.61
CA LYS A 35 -5.58 5.38 4.24
C LYS A 35 -4.22 5.66 4.87
N PRO A 36 -3.49 4.61 5.29
CA PRO A 36 -2.13 4.81 5.78
C PRO A 36 -1.24 5.32 4.64
N GLU A 37 -0.47 6.36 4.92
CA GLU A 37 0.63 6.77 4.07
C GLU A 37 1.87 6.00 4.49
N VAL A 38 2.43 5.24 3.55
CA VAL A 38 3.61 4.41 3.80
C VAL A 38 4.81 5.12 3.23
N ALA A 39 5.71 5.58 4.09
CA ALA A 39 6.98 6.15 3.65
C ALA A 39 7.87 5.03 3.07
N ILE A 40 8.29 5.19 1.80
CA ILE A 40 9.23 4.29 1.14
C ILE A 40 10.61 4.95 1.19
N SER A 41 11.49 4.41 1.99
CA SER A 41 12.78 5.01 2.30
C SER A 41 13.90 4.62 1.34
N ALA A 42 13.80 3.44 0.72
CA ALA A 42 14.84 2.95 -0.18
C ALA A 42 14.37 2.98 -1.64
N PRO A 43 15.23 3.45 -2.57
CA PRO A 43 14.95 3.32 -4.00
C PRO A 43 15.05 1.84 -4.41
N GLY A 44 14.23 1.43 -5.38
CA GLY A 44 14.27 0.08 -5.92
C GLY A 44 12.91 -0.57 -6.00
N GLN A 45 12.92 -1.84 -6.39
CA GLN A 45 11.71 -2.66 -6.45
C GLN A 45 11.61 -3.54 -5.21
N CYS A 46 10.40 -3.74 -4.73
CA CYS A 46 10.15 -4.72 -3.68
C CYS A 46 10.56 -6.14 -4.16
N VAL A 47 10.84 -7.01 -3.20
CA VAL A 47 11.25 -8.41 -3.46
C VAL A 47 10.20 -9.20 -4.26
N GLU A 48 8.94 -8.83 -4.16
CA GLU A 48 7.81 -9.30 -4.96
C GLU A 48 6.97 -8.11 -5.42
N GLU A 49 5.97 -8.37 -6.27
CA GLU A 49 5.03 -7.36 -6.71
C GLU A 49 4.29 -6.75 -5.50
N THR A 50 4.13 -5.43 -5.50
CA THR A 50 3.62 -4.68 -4.34
C THR A 50 2.23 -5.13 -3.88
N GLN A 51 1.29 -5.38 -4.81
CA GLN A 51 -0.06 -5.81 -4.45
C GLN A 51 -0.09 -7.25 -3.91
N PHE A 52 0.85 -8.08 -4.38
CA PHE A 52 1.05 -9.40 -3.82
C PHE A 52 1.59 -9.32 -2.39
N MET A 53 2.61 -8.48 -2.15
CA MET A 53 3.19 -8.28 -0.81
C MET A 53 2.16 -7.73 0.18
N LEU A 54 1.34 -6.78 -0.21
CA LEU A 54 0.30 -6.23 0.67
C LEU A 54 -0.65 -7.31 1.22
N ARG A 55 -0.89 -8.36 0.46
CA ARG A 55 -1.83 -9.44 0.85
C ARG A 55 -1.16 -10.66 1.45
N ASN A 56 0.07 -10.95 1.06
CA ASN A 56 0.69 -12.27 1.31
C ASN A 56 2.00 -12.21 2.12
N HIS A 57 2.50 -11.00 2.47
CA HIS A 57 3.79 -10.90 3.17
C HIS A 57 3.83 -11.71 4.47
N MET A 58 2.71 -11.84 5.18
CA MET A 58 2.66 -12.61 6.42
C MET A 58 2.88 -14.11 6.19
N ASP A 59 2.33 -14.65 5.11
CA ASP A 59 2.51 -16.07 4.78
C ASP A 59 3.94 -16.36 4.30
N LEU A 60 4.54 -15.43 3.54
CA LEU A 60 5.95 -15.51 3.17
C LEU A 60 6.87 -15.47 4.39
N LEU A 61 6.60 -14.58 5.35
CA LEU A 61 7.38 -14.48 6.58
C LEU A 61 7.22 -15.71 7.46
N LYS A 62 6.00 -16.26 7.61
CA LYS A 62 5.75 -17.49 8.36
C LYS A 62 6.47 -18.68 7.72
N HIS A 63 6.35 -18.83 6.41
CA HIS A 63 7.05 -19.91 5.69
C HIS A 63 8.57 -19.81 5.87
N HIS A 64 9.14 -18.61 5.68
CA HIS A 64 10.59 -18.42 5.87
C HIS A 64 11.02 -18.66 7.32
N ARG A 65 10.22 -18.26 8.31
CA ARG A 65 10.46 -18.55 9.73
C ARG A 65 10.52 -20.06 9.97
N ASP A 66 9.55 -20.79 9.44
CA ASP A 66 9.45 -22.23 9.66
C ASP A 66 10.64 -22.98 9.03
N LEU A 67 11.04 -22.64 7.82
CA LEU A 67 12.27 -23.14 7.19
C LEU A 67 13.51 -22.81 8.03
N THR A 68 13.60 -21.60 8.57
CA THR A 68 14.75 -21.19 9.38
C THR A 68 14.81 -21.95 10.72
N VAL A 69 13.67 -22.09 11.40
CA VAL A 69 13.61 -22.69 12.74
C VAL A 69 13.73 -24.21 12.68
N HIS A 70 13.08 -24.86 11.74
CA HIS A 70 13.02 -26.32 11.67
C HIS A 70 14.12 -26.94 10.81
N GLU A 71 14.56 -26.23 9.78
CA GLU A 71 15.49 -26.78 8.78
C GLU A 71 16.84 -26.03 8.74
N GLY A 72 16.99 -24.97 9.51
CA GLY A 72 18.21 -24.14 9.53
C GLY A 72 18.47 -23.34 8.25
N VAL A 73 17.48 -23.26 7.35
CA VAL A 73 17.60 -22.55 6.08
C VAL A 73 17.64 -21.04 6.33
N ARG A 74 18.72 -20.39 5.91
CA ARG A 74 18.92 -18.93 6.06
C ARG A 74 19.11 -18.29 4.70
N THR A 75 18.01 -17.97 4.05
CA THR A 75 18.02 -17.23 2.78
C THR A 75 17.87 -15.72 3.03
N THR A 76 18.28 -14.92 2.06
CA THR A 76 18.10 -13.47 2.11
C THR A 76 16.72 -13.05 1.60
N ARG A 77 16.14 -13.80 0.66
CA ARG A 77 14.80 -13.52 0.13
C ARG A 77 13.74 -13.73 1.22
N HIS A 78 12.84 -12.81 1.36
CA HIS A 78 11.78 -12.78 2.40
C HIS A 78 12.31 -12.79 3.86
N SER A 79 13.58 -12.46 4.07
CA SER A 79 14.14 -12.31 5.41
C SER A 79 13.60 -11.06 6.10
N LEU A 80 13.07 -11.20 7.32
CA LEU A 80 12.60 -10.05 8.12
C LEU A 80 13.71 -9.00 8.31
N ALA A 81 14.95 -9.44 8.55
CA ALA A 81 16.08 -8.52 8.70
C ALA A 81 16.34 -7.68 7.44
N ASN A 82 16.20 -8.27 6.26
CA ASN A 82 16.34 -7.54 5.00
C ASN A 82 15.15 -6.61 4.73
N CYS A 83 13.93 -7.01 5.08
CA CYS A 83 12.78 -6.12 5.03
C CYS A 83 13.02 -4.88 5.90
N VAL A 84 13.46 -5.07 7.14
CA VAL A 84 13.81 -3.96 8.06
C VAL A 84 14.94 -3.12 7.49
N ALA A 85 16.00 -3.72 6.95
CA ALA A 85 17.14 -2.98 6.39
C ALA A 85 16.73 -2.06 5.23
N CYS A 86 15.79 -2.50 4.36
CA CYS A 86 15.32 -1.72 3.21
C CYS A 86 14.23 -0.71 3.58
N HIS A 87 13.34 -1.05 4.51
CA HIS A 87 12.14 -0.27 4.79
C HIS A 87 12.21 0.61 6.05
N ALA A 88 13.31 0.55 6.80
CA ALA A 88 13.50 1.41 7.96
C ALA A 88 13.63 2.88 7.53
N SER A 89 13.01 3.77 8.31
CA SER A 89 13.14 5.22 8.12
C SER A 89 14.61 5.64 8.15
N PRO A 90 15.07 6.52 7.25
CA PRO A 90 16.42 7.04 7.27
C PRO A 90 16.77 7.76 8.58
N GLU A 91 15.80 8.46 9.17
CA GLU A 91 15.99 9.30 10.37
C GLU A 91 16.05 8.45 11.64
N THR A 92 15.09 7.55 11.81
CA THR A 92 14.97 6.75 13.04
C THR A 92 15.64 5.39 12.92
N ARG A 93 15.87 4.93 11.67
CA ARG A 93 16.32 3.60 11.31
C ARG A 93 15.38 2.48 11.78
N ARG A 94 14.11 2.81 12.03
CA ARG A 94 13.09 1.89 12.52
C ARG A 94 11.96 1.72 11.52
N VAL A 95 11.30 0.56 11.58
CA VAL A 95 10.07 0.25 10.84
C VAL A 95 8.82 0.38 11.71
N THR A 96 9.01 0.70 13.01
CA THR A 96 7.94 0.94 13.99
C THR A 96 8.25 2.19 14.83
N GLY A 97 7.34 2.58 15.72
CA GLY A 97 7.54 3.68 16.68
C GLY A 97 7.04 5.04 16.20
N SER A 98 6.55 5.16 14.97
CA SER A 98 5.83 6.34 14.47
C SER A 98 4.67 5.91 13.56
N ARG A 99 3.70 6.80 13.37
CA ARG A 99 2.49 6.49 12.59
C ARG A 99 2.77 6.23 11.11
N ASP A 100 3.82 6.80 10.60
CA ASP A 100 4.32 6.77 9.23
C ASP A 100 5.43 5.72 9.03
N ALA A 101 5.91 5.09 10.11
CA ALA A 101 6.88 4.01 10.01
C ALA A 101 6.31 2.85 9.18
N PHE A 102 7.13 2.27 8.33
CA PHE A 102 6.72 1.36 7.26
C PHE A 102 5.75 0.25 7.70
N CYS A 103 6.10 -0.51 8.73
CA CYS A 103 5.23 -1.58 9.23
C CYS A 103 4.07 -1.02 10.08
N GLU A 104 4.38 -0.04 10.93
CA GLU A 104 3.42 0.52 11.90
C GLU A 104 2.23 1.18 11.20
N SER A 105 2.43 1.90 10.10
CA SER A 105 1.38 2.64 9.40
C SER A 105 0.20 1.75 9.00
N CYS A 106 0.46 0.63 8.34
CA CYS A 106 -0.59 -0.31 7.93
C CYS A 106 -1.10 -1.14 9.09
N HIS A 107 -0.22 -1.64 9.97
CA HIS A 107 -0.63 -2.50 11.08
C HIS A 107 -1.49 -1.79 12.11
N ARG A 108 -1.24 -0.50 12.38
CA ARG A 108 -2.14 0.33 13.20
C ARG A 108 -3.50 0.55 12.55
N TYR A 109 -3.49 0.77 11.22
CA TYR A 109 -4.73 1.00 10.48
C TYR A 109 -5.66 -0.21 10.54
N VAL A 110 -5.12 -1.42 10.43
CA VAL A 110 -5.88 -2.67 10.50
C VAL A 110 -5.98 -3.25 11.92
N ALA A 111 -5.47 -2.55 12.93
CA ALA A 111 -5.45 -2.96 14.34
C ALA A 111 -4.79 -4.34 14.57
N VAL A 112 -3.76 -4.66 13.81
CA VAL A 112 -2.99 -5.90 13.94
C VAL A 112 -1.68 -5.63 14.65
N LYS A 113 -1.43 -6.36 15.74
CA LYS A 113 -0.21 -6.24 16.53
C LYS A 113 1.00 -6.86 15.80
N LEU A 114 2.13 -6.18 15.88
CA LEU A 114 3.42 -6.62 15.35
C LEU A 114 4.20 -7.40 16.42
N ASP A 115 3.88 -8.67 16.59
CA ASP A 115 4.53 -9.52 17.62
C ASP A 115 5.98 -9.89 17.28
N CYS A 116 6.38 -9.79 16.00
CA CYS A 116 7.73 -10.12 15.52
C CYS A 116 8.82 -9.36 16.28
N PHE A 117 8.57 -8.11 16.61
CA PHE A 117 9.52 -7.21 17.27
C PHE A 117 9.60 -7.38 18.79
N GLY A 118 8.91 -8.38 19.35
CA GLY A 118 9.18 -8.87 20.71
C GLY A 118 10.49 -9.67 20.81
N CYS A 119 10.95 -10.24 19.69
CA CYS A 119 12.19 -11.00 19.58
C CYS A 119 13.18 -10.46 18.54
N HIS A 120 12.68 -9.84 17.48
CA HIS A 120 13.51 -9.29 16.41
C HIS A 120 13.68 -7.78 16.56
N SER A 121 14.82 -7.24 16.10
CA SER A 121 15.02 -5.79 16.01
C SER A 121 14.10 -5.19 14.95
N ASP A 122 13.41 -4.12 15.30
CA ASP A 122 12.67 -3.27 14.37
C ASP A 122 13.56 -2.19 13.73
N ARG A 123 14.86 -2.22 14.03
CA ARG A 123 15.86 -1.25 13.60
C ARG A 123 16.84 -1.85 12.61
N ALA A 124 17.11 -1.15 11.52
CA ALA A 124 18.17 -1.49 10.57
C ALA A 124 19.55 -1.44 11.22
N PRO A 125 20.46 -2.39 10.92
CA PRO A 125 21.84 -2.36 11.41
C PRO A 125 22.57 -1.07 11.03
N ALA A 126 23.53 -0.62 11.85
CA ALA A 126 24.38 0.52 11.52
C ALA A 126 25.25 0.17 10.31
N GLY A 127 25.39 1.12 9.37
CA GLY A 127 26.29 0.97 8.22
C GLY A 127 25.71 0.24 7.01
N ILE A 128 24.48 -0.29 7.06
CA ILE A 128 23.77 -0.74 5.86
C ILE A 128 22.90 0.45 5.42
N ALA A 129 23.49 1.38 4.67
CA ALA A 129 22.70 2.14 3.71
C ALA A 129 22.02 1.08 2.82
N ALA A 130 20.73 1.23 2.54
CA ALA A 130 19.95 0.28 1.76
C ALA A 130 20.71 -0.07 0.47
N VAL A 131 21.47 -1.14 0.50
CA VAL A 131 22.06 -1.73 -0.69
C VAL A 131 20.93 -2.52 -1.31
N ALA A 132 20.16 -1.83 -2.15
CA ALA A 132 19.29 -2.47 -3.10
C ALA A 132 20.20 -3.23 -4.08
N THR A 133 20.65 -4.42 -3.70
CA THR A 133 21.16 -5.37 -4.66
C THR A 133 19.98 -5.84 -5.48
N PRO A 134 19.90 -5.51 -6.77
CA PRO A 134 18.90 -6.10 -7.62
C PRO A 134 19.10 -7.62 -7.57
N VAL A 135 18.08 -8.34 -7.12
CA VAL A 135 18.07 -9.80 -7.26
C VAL A 135 17.92 -10.09 -8.74
N SER A 136 19.08 -10.15 -9.43
CA SER A 136 19.14 -10.58 -10.82
C SER A 136 18.87 -12.08 -10.85
N GLY A 137 17.76 -12.45 -11.50
CA GLY A 137 17.56 -13.80 -12.03
C GLY A 137 17.09 -14.85 -11.03
N ALA A 138 15.76 -14.95 -10.84
CA ALA A 138 15.15 -16.25 -10.58
C ALA A 138 14.49 -16.73 -11.87
N PRO A 139 14.73 -17.97 -12.33
CA PRO A 139 13.94 -18.58 -13.38
C PRO A 139 12.50 -18.75 -12.90
N ARG A 140 11.55 -18.56 -13.83
CA ARG A 140 10.11 -18.71 -13.66
C ARG A 140 9.74 -20.16 -13.38
#